data_67b1e2c07dcc814230cae4a3ee72990a
#
_entry.id   67b1e2c07dcc814230cae4a3ee72990a
#
_cell.length_a   1.000
_cell.length_b   1.000
_cell.length_c   1.000
_cell.angle_alpha   90.00
_cell.angle_beta   90.00
_cell.angle_gamma   90.00
#
_symmetry.space_group_name_H-M   'P 1'
#
loop_
_entity.id
_entity.type
_entity.pdbx_description
1 polymer ?
#
loop_
_entity_poly.entity_id
_entity_poly.type
_entity_poly.pdbx_seq_one_letter_code
_entity_poly.pdbx_strand_id
1 'polypeptide(L)'
;VKEVSNDFKEMTIRDFKQLYDEMDGIADGCNANGCKTTVDEIIAWNFYYSIPYWYSTKSDSRNRKEGGSSDRCSAFMAVGKDWTTDGEIVCAHNSFTDFIDGQFSNIVLDLNPEKGHRFIMQTSPCWVWSGSDFFVTAKGIIGTETTIGGFVPYEKRFPIGYRIRHAMQYGNSLDDYCKILLHENSGDYANSWLFGD
;
A
#
# COMPACT_ATOMS: atom_id res chain seq x y z
N VAL A 1 11.27 5.50 14.08
CA VAL A 1 10.96 4.06 14.05
C VAL A 1 10.17 3.67 15.28
N LYS A 2 10.77 3.66 16.49
CA LYS A 2 10.13 3.19 17.73
C LYS A 2 8.77 3.87 18.03
N GLU A 3 8.65 5.17 17.82
CA GLU A 3 7.40 5.88 18.10
C GLU A 3 6.28 5.47 17.14
N VAL A 4 6.60 5.35 15.86
CA VAL A 4 5.65 4.88 14.83
C VAL A 4 5.22 3.46 15.15
N SER A 5 6.17 2.56 15.39
CA SER A 5 5.85 1.17 15.72
C SER A 5 4.99 1.07 16.97
N ASN A 6 5.35 1.75 18.07
CA ASN A 6 4.55 1.73 19.30
C ASN A 6 3.10 2.19 19.07
N ASP A 7 2.92 3.19 18.22
CA ASP A 7 1.58 3.72 17.93
C ASP A 7 0.71 2.77 17.11
N PHE A 8 1.30 1.94 16.27
CA PHE A 8 0.56 1.11 15.32
C PHE A 8 0.62 -0.39 15.58
N LYS A 9 1.56 -0.86 16.39
CA LYS A 9 1.77 -2.29 16.65
C LYS A 9 0.53 -2.98 17.24
N GLU A 10 -0.10 -2.36 18.23
CA GLU A 10 -1.30 -2.93 18.86
C GLU A 10 -2.45 -3.09 17.86
N MET A 11 -2.67 -2.07 17.02
CA MET A 11 -3.67 -2.13 15.94
C MET A 11 -3.30 -3.22 14.93
N THR A 12 -2.04 -3.31 14.52
CA THR A 12 -1.57 -4.33 13.57
C THR A 12 -1.83 -5.74 14.11
N ILE A 13 -1.52 -5.99 15.37
CA ILE A 13 -1.74 -7.30 16.01
C ILE A 13 -3.24 -7.60 16.13
N ARG A 14 -4.05 -6.62 16.52
CA ARG A 14 -5.48 -6.82 16.76
C ARG A 14 -6.29 -6.99 15.49
N ASP A 15 -6.05 -6.13 14.49
CA ASP A 15 -6.91 -5.98 13.31
C ASP A 15 -6.30 -6.60 12.04
N PHE A 16 -4.97 -6.76 12.02
CA PHE A 16 -4.20 -7.26 10.87
C PHE A 16 -3.16 -8.31 11.29
N LYS A 17 -3.57 -9.24 12.15
CA LYS A 17 -2.67 -10.27 12.73
C LYS A 17 -1.85 -10.99 11.67
N GLN A 18 -2.45 -11.31 10.52
CA GLN A 18 -1.76 -12.00 9.44
C GLN A 18 -0.63 -11.16 8.85
N LEU A 19 -0.84 -9.84 8.70
CA LEU A 19 0.23 -8.94 8.25
C LEU A 19 1.33 -8.79 9.30
N TYR A 20 0.94 -8.79 10.58
CA TYR A 20 1.94 -8.79 11.66
C TYR A 20 2.83 -10.04 11.57
N ASP A 21 2.23 -11.22 11.42
CA ASP A 21 2.97 -12.48 11.33
C ASP A 21 3.87 -12.54 10.07
N GLU A 22 3.40 -11.97 8.97
CA GLU A 22 4.21 -11.84 7.74
C GLU A 22 5.41 -10.91 7.98
N MET A 23 5.22 -9.77 8.63
CA MET A 23 6.30 -8.82 8.96
C MET A 23 7.28 -9.40 9.98
N ASP A 24 6.81 -10.18 10.94
CA ASP A 24 7.66 -10.89 11.91
C ASP A 24 8.54 -11.94 11.20
N GLY A 25 7.93 -12.71 10.30
CA GLY A 25 8.66 -13.66 9.45
C GLY A 25 9.68 -12.99 8.52
N ILE A 26 9.39 -11.79 8.00
CA ILE A 26 10.35 -10.99 7.22
C ILE A 26 11.54 -10.59 8.12
N ALA A 27 11.29 -10.15 9.34
CA ALA A 27 12.35 -9.79 10.28
C ALA A 27 13.22 -11.01 10.62
N ASP A 28 12.63 -12.17 10.85
CA ASP A 28 13.35 -13.43 11.09
C ASP A 28 14.20 -13.83 9.88
N GLY A 29 13.66 -13.75 8.67
CA GLY A 29 14.37 -14.02 7.43
C GLY A 29 15.56 -13.09 7.21
N CYS A 30 15.42 -11.80 7.49
CA CYS A 30 16.50 -10.83 7.46
C CYS A 30 17.61 -11.19 8.45
N ASN A 31 17.26 -11.49 9.69
CA ASN A 31 18.22 -11.86 10.75
C ASN A 31 18.97 -13.15 10.42
N ALA A 32 18.29 -14.15 9.89
CA ALA A 32 18.90 -15.41 9.47
C ALA A 32 19.95 -15.22 8.36
N ASN A 33 19.83 -14.15 7.57
CA ASN A 33 20.75 -13.80 6.48
C ASN A 33 21.70 -12.64 6.83
N GLY A 34 21.87 -12.32 8.11
CA GLY A 34 22.85 -11.36 8.62
C GLY A 34 22.41 -9.89 8.53
N CYS A 35 21.19 -9.61 8.11
CA CYS A 35 20.61 -8.27 8.14
C CYS A 35 19.83 -8.09 9.45
N LYS A 36 20.44 -7.46 10.43
CA LYS A 36 19.82 -7.25 11.75
C LYS A 36 18.64 -6.28 11.64
N THR A 37 17.45 -6.78 11.92
CA THR A 37 16.24 -5.97 11.99
C THR A 37 15.24 -6.55 13.01
N THR A 38 14.20 -5.79 13.29
CA THR A 38 13.13 -6.16 14.22
C THR A 38 11.79 -6.01 13.52
N VAL A 39 10.77 -6.73 13.98
CA VAL A 39 9.41 -6.55 13.47
C VAL A 39 8.93 -5.10 13.63
N ASP A 40 9.36 -4.39 14.67
CA ASP A 40 9.03 -2.98 14.87
C ASP A 40 9.60 -2.07 13.78
N GLU A 41 10.79 -2.39 13.26
CA GLU A 41 11.38 -1.68 12.12
C GLU A 41 10.64 -2.00 10.82
N ILE A 42 10.25 -3.25 10.61
CA ILE A 42 9.44 -3.66 9.45
C ILE A 42 8.06 -3.00 9.50
N ILE A 43 7.39 -2.94 10.66
CA ILE A 43 6.14 -2.20 10.83
C ILE A 43 6.34 -0.74 10.43
N ALA A 44 7.31 -0.04 11.01
CA ALA A 44 7.57 1.36 10.70
C ALA A 44 7.91 1.58 9.22
N TRP A 45 8.60 0.64 8.57
CA TRP A 45 8.92 0.68 7.14
C TRP A 45 7.65 0.55 6.27
N ASN A 46 6.71 -0.28 6.66
CA ASN A 46 5.42 -0.41 5.98
C ASN A 46 4.48 0.80 6.18
N PHE A 47 4.78 1.67 7.15
CA PHE A 47 4.09 2.94 7.36
C PHE A 47 4.78 4.13 6.67
N TYR A 48 5.77 3.92 5.82
CA TYR A 48 6.60 4.97 5.23
C TYR A 48 5.77 6.13 4.63
N TYR A 49 4.77 5.83 3.82
CA TYR A 49 3.89 6.85 3.24
C TYR A 49 2.91 7.49 4.24
N SER A 50 2.64 6.83 5.36
CA SER A 50 1.77 7.36 6.42
C SER A 50 2.52 8.27 7.41
N ILE A 51 3.86 8.16 7.49
CA ILE A 51 4.69 8.89 8.46
C ILE A 51 4.49 10.41 8.38
N PRO A 52 4.51 11.08 7.22
CA PRO A 52 4.33 12.52 7.13
C PRO A 52 2.99 12.99 7.72
N TYR A 53 1.92 12.23 7.49
CA TYR A 53 0.58 12.52 8.00
C TYR A 53 0.52 12.30 9.52
N TRP A 54 1.02 11.15 9.99
CA TRP A 54 1.12 10.84 11.41
C TRP A 54 1.95 11.90 12.18
N TYR A 55 3.10 12.30 11.62
CA TYR A 55 3.95 13.30 12.23
C TYR A 55 3.28 14.68 12.29
N SER A 56 2.48 15.02 11.29
CA SER A 56 1.74 16.29 11.26
C SER A 56 0.76 16.46 12.43
N THR A 57 0.28 15.35 13.01
CA THR A 57 -0.59 15.43 14.20
C THR A 57 0.17 15.74 15.49
N LYS A 58 1.48 15.50 15.51
CA LYS A 58 2.36 15.77 16.66
C LYS A 58 3.04 17.13 16.59
N SER A 59 3.13 17.74 15.41
CA SER A 59 3.66 19.07 15.20
C SER A 59 2.54 20.11 15.27
N ASP A 60 2.86 21.30 15.82
CA ASP A 60 1.92 22.43 15.95
C ASP A 60 1.30 22.73 14.55
N SER A 61 -0.02 22.64 14.46
CA SER A 61 -0.81 22.68 13.21
C SER A 61 -0.68 23.98 12.38
N ARG A 62 0.04 24.99 12.92
CA ARG A 62 0.19 26.32 12.31
C ARG A 62 1.08 26.34 11.05
N ASN A 63 1.79 25.26 10.73
CA ASN A 63 2.69 25.18 9.57
C ASN A 63 2.25 24.15 8.53
N ARG A 64 0.98 23.74 8.49
CA ARG A 64 0.47 22.90 7.42
C ARG A 64 0.55 23.66 6.09
N LYS A 65 1.48 23.29 5.24
CA LYS A 65 1.40 23.63 3.82
C LYS A 65 0.25 22.81 3.24
N GLU A 66 -0.84 23.47 2.92
CA GLU A 66 -1.81 22.99 1.96
C GLU A 66 -1.08 22.86 0.62
N GLY A 67 -0.80 21.65 0.22
CA GLY A 67 -0.12 21.40 -1.05
C GLY A 67 -0.03 19.90 -1.29
N GLY A 68 -0.36 19.47 -2.50
CA GLY A 68 -0.22 18.09 -2.91
C GLY A 68 1.23 17.60 -2.78
N SER A 69 1.42 16.29 -2.74
CA SER A 69 2.73 15.67 -2.85
C SER A 69 3.45 16.15 -4.11
N SER A 70 4.77 16.30 -4.05
CA SER A 70 5.60 16.47 -5.24
C SER A 70 5.66 15.18 -6.07
N ASP A 71 5.41 14.05 -5.43
CA ASP A 71 5.38 12.75 -6.08
C ASP A 71 4.08 12.60 -6.85
N ARG A 72 4.22 12.27 -8.11
CA ARG A 72 3.10 12.12 -9.05
C ARG A 72 3.31 10.87 -9.86
N CYS A 73 2.22 10.24 -10.20
CA CYS A 73 2.24 9.07 -11.07
C CYS A 73 1.33 9.29 -12.27
N SER A 74 1.42 8.43 -13.25
CA SER A 74 0.42 8.33 -14.30
C SER A 74 0.02 6.89 -14.51
N ALA A 75 -1.27 6.67 -14.69
CA ALA A 75 -1.85 5.37 -14.93
C ALA A 75 -2.88 5.45 -16.05
N PHE A 76 -3.04 4.37 -16.79
CA PHE A 76 -4.17 4.22 -17.70
C PHE A 76 -4.69 2.79 -17.67
N MET A 77 -5.93 2.64 -18.09
CA MET A 77 -6.58 1.35 -18.29
C MET A 77 -7.37 1.38 -19.58
N ALA A 78 -7.15 0.40 -20.43
CA ALA A 78 -7.92 0.18 -21.64
C ALA A 78 -8.72 -1.11 -21.50
N VAL A 79 -10.01 -1.07 -21.84
CA VAL A 79 -10.97 -2.16 -21.62
C VAL A 79 -11.88 -2.33 -22.82
N GLY A 80 -12.13 -3.58 -23.21
CA GLY A 80 -13.08 -3.91 -24.26
C GLY A 80 -12.49 -3.90 -25.66
N LYS A 81 -13.22 -4.52 -26.58
CA LYS A 81 -12.79 -4.82 -27.96
C LYS A 81 -12.52 -3.60 -28.84
N ASP A 82 -13.01 -2.43 -28.44
CA ASP A 82 -12.73 -1.19 -29.16
C ASP A 82 -11.32 -0.66 -28.87
N TRP A 83 -10.68 -1.11 -27.78
CA TRP A 83 -9.41 -0.61 -27.28
C TRP A 83 -8.34 -1.69 -27.12
N THR A 84 -8.74 -2.96 -26.96
CA THR A 84 -7.83 -4.10 -26.80
C THR A 84 -8.20 -5.21 -27.79
N THR A 85 -7.18 -5.93 -28.28
CA THR A 85 -7.38 -6.92 -29.36
C THR A 85 -8.29 -8.07 -28.96
N ASP A 86 -8.23 -8.49 -27.71
CA ASP A 86 -8.98 -9.61 -27.12
C ASP A 86 -10.19 -9.19 -26.30
N GLY A 87 -10.30 -7.88 -26.00
CA GLY A 87 -11.32 -7.33 -25.13
C GLY A 87 -10.96 -7.34 -23.64
N GLU A 88 -9.80 -7.87 -23.31
CA GLU A 88 -9.29 -7.93 -21.95
C GLU A 88 -8.81 -6.55 -21.44
N ILE A 89 -8.51 -6.47 -20.13
CA ILE A 89 -8.01 -5.25 -19.51
C ILE A 89 -6.51 -5.12 -19.76
N VAL A 90 -6.09 -3.97 -20.29
CA VAL A 90 -4.69 -3.56 -20.33
C VAL A 90 -4.49 -2.38 -19.40
N CYS A 91 -3.60 -2.53 -18.43
CA CYS A 91 -3.29 -1.48 -17.46
C CYS A 91 -1.78 -1.19 -17.49
N ALA A 92 -1.42 0.07 -17.36
CA ALA A 92 -0.04 0.48 -17.17
C ALA A 92 0.07 1.61 -16.15
N HIS A 93 1.19 1.64 -15.46
CA HIS A 93 1.52 2.60 -14.42
C HIS A 93 2.96 3.10 -14.56
N ASN A 94 3.18 4.38 -14.35
CA ASN A 94 4.50 4.98 -14.22
C ASN A 94 4.59 5.74 -12.89
N SER A 95 5.53 5.33 -12.05
CA SER A 95 5.85 6.05 -10.82
C SER A 95 6.84 7.18 -11.11
N PHE A 96 6.54 8.38 -10.62
CA PHE A 96 7.45 9.52 -10.61
C PHE A 96 7.91 9.71 -9.17
N THR A 97 9.07 9.20 -8.85
CA THR A 97 9.70 9.23 -7.53
C THR A 97 11.20 9.46 -7.67
N ASP A 98 11.91 9.58 -6.57
CA ASP A 98 13.35 9.70 -6.57
C ASP A 98 14.02 8.43 -7.13
N PHE A 99 15.15 8.60 -7.84
CA PHE A 99 15.88 7.45 -8.40
C PHE A 99 16.30 6.42 -7.35
N ILE A 100 16.55 6.87 -6.13
CA ILE A 100 16.91 5.97 -5.03
C ILE A 100 15.75 5.01 -4.69
N ASP A 101 14.52 5.52 -4.68
CA ASP A 101 13.34 4.69 -4.42
C ASP A 101 13.10 3.72 -5.59
N GLY A 102 13.24 4.20 -6.82
CA GLY A 102 13.07 3.39 -8.03
C GLY A 102 14.04 2.22 -8.14
N GLN A 103 15.22 2.28 -7.51
CA GLN A 103 16.18 1.17 -7.48
C GLN A 103 15.65 -0.03 -6.69
N PHE A 104 14.83 0.19 -5.68
CA PHE A 104 14.33 -0.85 -4.78
C PHE A 104 12.91 -1.30 -5.09
N SER A 105 12.13 -0.49 -5.81
CA SER A 105 10.72 -0.77 -6.10
C SER A 105 10.50 -1.67 -7.33
N ASN A 106 11.44 -2.56 -7.64
CA ASN A 106 11.41 -3.45 -8.80
C ASN A 106 11.18 -4.92 -8.44
N ILE A 107 10.61 -5.17 -7.27
CA ILE A 107 10.28 -6.52 -6.83
C ILE A 107 8.88 -6.86 -7.31
N VAL A 108 8.73 -8.01 -7.96
CA VAL A 108 7.43 -8.59 -8.26
C VAL A 108 7.25 -9.80 -7.35
N LEU A 109 6.24 -9.73 -6.48
CA LEU A 109 5.86 -10.82 -5.58
C LEU A 109 4.61 -11.52 -6.10
N ASP A 110 4.67 -12.84 -6.15
CA ASP A 110 3.54 -13.75 -6.38
C ASP A 110 3.18 -14.37 -5.03
N LEU A 111 2.12 -13.90 -4.41
CA LEU A 111 1.70 -14.30 -3.08
C LEU A 111 0.47 -15.19 -3.15
N ASN A 112 0.55 -16.36 -2.52
CA ASN A 112 -0.56 -17.27 -2.32
C ASN A 112 -0.82 -17.44 -0.82
N PRO A 113 -1.55 -16.53 -0.18
CA PRO A 113 -1.77 -16.57 1.26
C PRO A 113 -2.61 -17.79 1.66
N GLU A 114 -2.49 -18.24 2.91
CA GLU A 114 -3.30 -19.34 3.45
C GLU A 114 -4.81 -19.02 3.38
N LYS A 115 -5.17 -17.74 3.57
CA LYS A 115 -6.55 -17.24 3.50
C LYS A 115 -6.64 -16.08 2.52
N GLY A 116 -7.68 -16.07 1.73
CA GLY A 116 -7.92 -15.03 0.73
C GLY A 116 -7.41 -15.41 -0.66
N HIS A 117 -7.28 -14.42 -1.52
CA HIS A 117 -6.93 -14.62 -2.91
C HIS A 117 -5.43 -14.58 -3.14
N ARG A 118 -4.93 -15.39 -4.07
CA ARG A 118 -3.60 -15.21 -4.65
C ARG A 118 -3.56 -13.90 -5.43
N PHE A 119 -2.46 -13.20 -5.36
CA PHE A 119 -2.23 -11.97 -6.12
C PHE A 119 -0.75 -11.79 -6.46
N ILE A 120 -0.51 -11.06 -7.53
CA ILE A 120 0.82 -10.61 -7.94
C ILE A 120 0.86 -9.10 -7.74
N MET A 121 1.91 -8.59 -7.12
CA MET A 121 2.09 -7.15 -6.93
C MET A 121 3.54 -6.72 -7.20
N GLN A 122 3.71 -5.53 -7.69
CA GLN A 122 4.99 -4.82 -7.64
C GLN A 122 5.15 -4.18 -6.26
N THR A 123 6.34 -4.25 -5.68
CA THR A 123 6.58 -3.77 -4.32
C THR A 123 8.05 -3.42 -4.07
N SER A 124 8.36 -2.97 -2.87
CA SER A 124 9.71 -2.73 -2.35
C SER A 124 10.13 -3.80 -1.35
N PRO A 125 11.43 -3.97 -1.06
CA PRO A 125 11.90 -4.93 -0.08
C PRO A 125 11.23 -4.74 1.28
N CYS A 126 10.79 -5.84 1.89
CA CYS A 126 10.17 -5.89 3.21
C CYS A 126 8.80 -5.18 3.31
N TRP A 127 8.18 -4.78 2.20
CA TRP A 127 6.81 -4.29 2.20
C TRP A 127 5.83 -5.44 2.02
N VAL A 128 4.73 -5.37 2.77
CA VAL A 128 3.62 -6.35 2.69
C VAL A 128 2.49 -5.89 1.78
N TRP A 129 2.65 -4.77 1.07
CA TRP A 129 1.68 -4.18 0.18
C TRP A 129 2.34 -3.54 -1.05
N SER A 130 1.56 -3.23 -2.07
CA SER A 130 2.07 -2.60 -3.29
C SER A 130 2.07 -1.08 -3.14
N GLY A 131 3.13 -0.52 -2.58
CA GLY A 131 3.35 0.92 -2.55
C GLY A 131 3.96 1.47 -3.83
N SER A 132 4.26 0.63 -4.81
CA SER A 132 4.56 0.98 -6.19
C SER A 132 3.32 0.93 -7.10
N ASP A 133 2.16 0.67 -6.49
CA ASP A 133 0.83 0.96 -7.02
C ASP A 133 0.41 0.12 -8.23
N PHE A 134 0.84 -1.15 -8.27
CA PHE A 134 0.45 -2.09 -9.31
C PHE A 134 0.26 -3.51 -8.78
N PHE A 135 -0.92 -4.09 -9.04
CA PHE A 135 -1.22 -5.47 -8.67
C PHE A 135 -2.30 -6.10 -9.57
N VAL A 136 -2.30 -7.43 -9.58
CA VAL A 136 -3.32 -8.28 -10.21
C VAL A 136 -3.70 -9.39 -9.26
N THR A 137 -4.98 -9.69 -9.11
CA THR A 137 -5.48 -10.74 -8.22
C THR A 137 -6.04 -11.93 -8.98
N ALA A 138 -6.09 -13.10 -8.34
CA ALA A 138 -6.72 -14.30 -8.91
C ALA A 138 -8.24 -14.15 -9.10
N LYS A 139 -8.85 -13.08 -8.59
CA LYS A 139 -10.24 -12.72 -8.88
C LYS A 139 -10.42 -11.97 -10.19
N GLY A 140 -9.35 -11.70 -10.92
CA GLY A 140 -9.38 -10.90 -12.15
C GLY A 140 -9.25 -9.40 -11.92
N ILE A 141 -9.26 -8.96 -10.67
CA ILE A 141 -9.15 -7.53 -10.36
C ILE A 141 -7.70 -7.07 -10.53
N ILE A 142 -7.54 -6.05 -11.36
CA ILE A 142 -6.29 -5.31 -11.53
C ILE A 142 -6.42 -3.93 -10.89
N GLY A 143 -5.36 -3.44 -10.26
CA GLY A 143 -5.35 -2.15 -9.60
C GLY A 143 -4.08 -1.38 -9.79
N THR A 144 -4.23 -0.08 -9.91
CA THR A 144 -3.16 0.92 -9.88
C THR A 144 -3.68 2.20 -9.27
N GLU A 145 -2.77 3.12 -8.93
CA GLU A 145 -3.14 4.40 -8.34
C GLU A 145 -2.31 5.56 -8.88
N THR A 146 -2.73 6.77 -8.60
CA THR A 146 -1.93 7.98 -8.76
C THR A 146 -2.10 8.89 -7.55
N THR A 147 -1.00 9.40 -7.03
CA THR A 147 -0.98 10.21 -5.82
C THR A 147 -1.63 11.58 -6.05
N ILE A 148 -2.53 11.99 -5.17
CA ILE A 148 -3.12 13.33 -5.14
C ILE A 148 -2.46 14.15 -4.04
N GLY A 149 -2.29 13.57 -2.83
CA GLY A 149 -1.70 14.23 -1.66
C GLY A 149 -2.54 15.35 -1.08
N GLY A 150 -2.13 15.87 0.06
CA GLY A 150 -2.61 17.13 0.59
C GLY A 150 -4.00 17.16 1.22
N PHE A 151 -4.73 16.07 1.24
CA PHE A 151 -6.03 16.01 1.91
C PHE A 151 -5.87 15.70 3.39
N VAL A 152 -6.61 16.39 4.21
CA VAL A 152 -6.64 16.21 5.66
C VAL A 152 -8.08 16.37 6.14
N PRO A 153 -8.46 15.85 7.30
CA PRO A 153 -7.60 15.50 8.44
C PRO A 153 -7.09 14.06 8.38
N TYR A 154 -5.88 13.84 8.95
CA TYR A 154 -5.39 12.51 9.31
C TYR A 154 -5.96 12.10 10.67
N GLU A 155 -6.44 10.87 10.78
CA GLU A 155 -6.84 10.23 12.01
C GLU A 155 -6.06 8.93 12.22
N LYS A 156 -5.78 8.57 13.47
CA LYS A 156 -5.09 7.30 13.78
C LYS A 156 -6.04 6.12 13.58
N ARG A 157 -6.23 5.75 12.32
CA ARG A 157 -7.05 4.63 11.85
C ARG A 157 -6.22 3.71 10.95
N PHE A 158 -6.86 2.89 10.11
CA PHE A 158 -6.17 1.95 9.24
C PHE A 158 -5.41 2.67 8.13
N PRO A 159 -4.09 2.42 8.01
CA PRO A 159 -3.25 3.04 6.98
C PRO A 159 -3.58 2.50 5.61
N ILE A 160 -3.28 3.29 4.57
CA ILE A 160 -3.55 2.90 3.18
C ILE A 160 -2.91 1.57 2.81
N GLY A 161 -1.67 1.32 3.22
CA GLY A 161 -0.97 0.07 2.91
C GLY A 161 -1.71 -1.17 3.38
N TYR A 162 -2.28 -1.13 4.59
CA TYR A 162 -3.05 -2.25 5.13
C TYR A 162 -4.42 -2.38 4.48
N ARG A 163 -5.08 -1.27 4.20
CA ARG A 163 -6.38 -1.27 3.54
C ARG A 163 -6.30 -1.83 2.12
N ILE A 164 -5.33 -1.37 1.32
CA ILE A 164 -5.18 -1.89 -0.05
C ILE A 164 -4.71 -3.34 -0.07
N ARG A 165 -3.79 -3.73 0.83
CA ARG A 165 -3.41 -5.14 0.98
C ARG A 165 -4.61 -6.01 1.34
N HIS A 166 -5.45 -5.55 2.24
CA HIS A 166 -6.68 -6.27 2.61
C HIS A 166 -7.66 -6.38 1.43
N ALA A 167 -7.79 -5.33 0.63
CA ALA A 167 -8.60 -5.37 -0.58
C ALA A 167 -8.07 -6.38 -1.61
N MET A 168 -6.76 -6.39 -1.89
CA MET A 168 -6.14 -7.37 -2.78
C MET A 168 -6.40 -8.82 -2.33
N GLN A 169 -6.33 -9.05 -1.03
CA GLN A 169 -6.42 -10.40 -0.46
C GLN A 169 -7.85 -10.90 -0.28
N TYR A 170 -8.81 -10.02 -0.02
CA TYR A 170 -10.17 -10.41 0.38
C TYR A 170 -11.29 -9.81 -0.47
N GLY A 171 -11.02 -8.80 -1.28
CA GLY A 171 -12.00 -8.16 -2.15
C GLY A 171 -12.44 -9.11 -3.28
N ASN A 172 -13.74 -9.27 -3.47
CA ASN A 172 -14.34 -10.14 -4.49
C ASN A 172 -14.92 -9.35 -5.67
N SER A 173 -15.04 -8.03 -5.54
CA SER A 173 -15.63 -7.13 -6.52
C SER A 173 -15.10 -5.71 -6.33
N LEU A 174 -15.32 -4.83 -7.29
CA LEU A 174 -15.00 -3.41 -7.17
C LEU A 174 -15.73 -2.75 -5.99
N ASP A 175 -16.97 -3.16 -5.72
CA ASP A 175 -17.74 -2.69 -4.56
C ASP A 175 -17.08 -3.09 -3.22
N ASP A 176 -16.52 -4.30 -3.14
CA ASP A 176 -15.78 -4.74 -1.95
C ASP A 176 -14.51 -3.92 -1.76
N TYR A 177 -13.79 -3.61 -2.84
CA TYR A 177 -12.62 -2.73 -2.80
C TYR A 177 -13.00 -1.35 -2.26
N CYS A 178 -14.07 -0.74 -2.75
CA CYS A 178 -14.56 0.54 -2.25
C CYS A 178 -14.89 0.46 -0.75
N LYS A 179 -15.61 -0.56 -0.29
CA LYS A 179 -15.96 -0.74 1.11
C LYS A 179 -14.73 -0.91 2.00
N ILE A 180 -13.80 -1.76 1.60
CA ILE A 180 -12.56 -2.02 2.36
C ILE A 180 -11.70 -0.76 2.44
N LEU A 181 -11.54 -0.03 1.34
CA LEU A 181 -10.72 1.18 1.32
C LEU A 181 -11.33 2.35 2.10
N LEU A 182 -12.66 2.41 2.20
CA LEU A 182 -13.36 3.42 3.01
C LEU A 182 -13.40 3.06 4.50
N HIS A 183 -13.33 1.77 4.85
CA HIS A 183 -13.43 1.31 6.23
C HIS A 183 -12.24 1.79 7.06
N GLU A 184 -12.52 2.48 8.18
CA GLU A 184 -11.50 3.03 9.08
C GLU A 184 -10.37 3.78 8.35
N ASN A 185 -10.72 4.53 7.31
CA ASN A 185 -9.77 5.31 6.53
C ASN A 185 -9.08 6.37 7.40
N SER A 186 -7.75 6.30 7.49
CA SER A 186 -6.94 7.24 8.27
C SER A 186 -6.80 8.62 7.64
N GLY A 187 -7.10 8.76 6.34
CA GLY A 187 -6.83 9.98 5.58
C GLY A 187 -5.37 10.16 5.19
N ASP A 188 -4.53 9.15 5.40
CA ASP A 188 -3.16 9.13 4.93
C ASP A 188 -3.09 8.90 3.42
N TYR A 189 -2.04 9.44 2.78
CA TYR A 189 -1.71 9.20 1.39
C TYR A 189 -2.93 9.21 0.45
N ALA A 190 -3.52 10.40 0.28
CA ALA A 190 -4.67 10.57 -0.60
C ALA A 190 -4.28 10.32 -2.06
N ASN A 191 -5.02 9.43 -2.72
CA ASN A 191 -4.76 8.97 -4.06
C ASN A 191 -6.04 8.71 -4.85
N SER A 192 -5.89 8.57 -6.16
CA SER A 192 -6.96 8.16 -7.08
C SER A 192 -6.68 6.74 -7.53
N TRP A 193 -7.54 5.81 -7.15
CA TRP A 193 -7.44 4.41 -7.52
C TRP A 193 -8.13 4.14 -8.85
N LEU A 194 -7.49 3.35 -9.69
CA LEU A 194 -8.02 2.83 -10.94
C LEU A 194 -8.09 1.31 -10.84
N PHE A 195 -9.28 0.77 -10.73
CA PHE A 195 -9.54 -0.68 -10.65
C PHE A 195 -10.30 -1.17 -11.88
N GLY A 196 -9.92 -2.37 -12.37
CA GLY A 196 -10.63 -3.10 -13.40
C GLY A 196 -10.95 -4.53 -12.94
N ASP A 197 -12.11 -5.03 -13.40
CA ASP A 197 -12.64 -6.37 -13.13
C ASP A 197 -13.18 -7.02 -14.41
#